data_3d226526b9b7511698b2d55e3c8017fd
#
_entry.id   3d226526b9b7511698b2d55e3c8017fd
#
_cell.length_a   1.000
_cell.length_b   1.000
_cell.length_c   1.000
_cell.angle_alpha   90.00
_cell.angle_beta   90.00
_cell.angle_gamma   90.00
#
_symmetry.space_group_name_H-M   'P 1'
#
loop_
_entity.id
_entity.type
_entity.pdbx_description
1 polymer ?
#
loop_
_entity_poly.entity_id
_entity_poly.type
_entity_poly.pdbx_seq_one_letter_code
_entity_poly.pdbx_strand_id
1 'polypeptide(L)'
;MEWGGTYQLQQYKGRHWMTYLGGSGTGYESVREPLYVGVASTDKPITEAHEWQASDKPILHIDDKDAQWWEKLTQYKSTVYWDKSKRFGKQFVMFYNAAGVHPQTGKKAERVGIALSDNMKKWTRYAGNPVFAHEIAGGITGDAHIQRMGDFYVMFYFSAFDPKCTYKAFNTFAVSRDLVHWTDWQGADLIIPSKEYDELFAHKSYVVKHDGVVYHFYCAVNNADQRGIAVATSRPMGQSDVRFPVRDIKSRRIFTDLNRGWKTWLTESTQTNQPYVKLHHPVTVNLPHNWDDYYGYRQLTHGNLHGTALYTRSFEVRKQEGRRYFLQFEGIGTYATIALNGKAFSRQPVGRTTLTLDVTDVLVDGENRLEVKAEHPELIADMPWVCGGCSSEWGFS
;
A
#
# COMPACT_ATOMS: atom_id res chain seq x y z
N MET A 1 -10.94 -2.37 12.00
CA MET A 1 -10.18 -1.12 11.90
C MET A 1 -9.70 -1.03 10.47
N GLU A 2 -10.23 -0.13 9.67
CA GLU A 2 -9.73 0.06 8.31
C GLU A 2 -8.51 1.00 8.34
N TRP A 3 -7.41 0.52 7.81
CA TRP A 3 -6.20 1.29 7.66
C TRP A 3 -6.29 2.09 6.35
N GLY A 4 -6.88 3.25 6.41
CA GLY A 4 -6.94 4.22 5.31
C GLY A 4 -6.29 5.53 5.70
N GLY A 5 -5.23 5.47 6.50
CA GLY A 5 -4.57 6.65 7.00
C GLY A 5 -3.54 7.20 6.03
N THR A 6 -3.39 8.51 6.03
CA THR A 6 -2.28 9.17 5.35
C THR A 6 -1.13 9.30 6.30
N TYR A 7 -0.05 8.69 5.91
CA TYR A 7 1.20 8.75 6.62
C TYR A 7 1.97 10.03 6.27
N GLN A 8 2.46 10.72 7.29
CA GLN A 8 3.32 11.89 7.11
C GLN A 8 4.79 11.48 7.11
N LEU A 9 5.43 11.56 5.96
CA LEU A 9 6.87 11.27 5.83
C LEU A 9 7.75 12.24 6.63
N GLN A 10 7.27 13.47 6.85
CA GLN A 10 7.99 14.46 7.63
C GLN A 10 7.63 14.36 9.11
N GLN A 11 8.65 14.37 9.95
CA GLN A 11 8.44 14.42 11.39
C GLN A 11 8.00 15.81 11.85
N TYR A 12 7.01 15.83 12.72
CA TYR A 12 6.61 17.02 13.47
C TYR A 12 6.83 16.78 14.95
N LYS A 13 7.64 17.64 15.59
CA LYS A 13 8.05 17.50 16.99
C LYS A 13 8.67 16.13 17.31
N GLY A 14 9.56 15.66 16.43
CA GLY A 14 10.25 14.38 16.60
C GLY A 14 9.39 13.14 16.46
N ARG A 15 8.17 13.27 15.94
CA ARG A 15 7.24 12.14 15.78
C ARG A 15 6.74 12.06 14.34
N HIS A 16 6.45 10.85 13.90
CA HIS A 16 5.65 10.58 12.70
C HIS A 16 4.18 10.58 13.08
N TRP A 17 3.33 11.09 12.20
CA TRP A 17 1.91 11.23 12.42
C TRP A 17 1.12 10.55 11.30
N MET A 18 0.00 9.99 11.66
CA MET A 18 -0.92 9.32 10.75
C MET A 18 -2.35 9.68 11.13
N THR A 19 -3.18 10.01 10.15
CA THR A 19 -4.63 9.99 10.32
C THR A 19 -5.17 8.64 9.89
N TYR A 20 -6.20 8.15 10.55
CA TYR A 20 -6.79 6.84 10.26
C TYR A 20 -8.31 6.87 10.43
N LEU A 21 -8.98 5.85 9.90
CA LEU A 21 -10.40 5.64 10.11
C LEU A 21 -10.63 4.61 11.20
N GLY A 22 -11.61 4.88 12.04
CA GLY A 22 -12.07 3.96 13.08
C GLY A 22 -13.58 4.02 13.22
N GLY A 23 -14.17 2.93 13.68
CA GLY A 23 -15.59 2.80 13.97
C GLY A 23 -15.84 1.64 14.92
N SER A 24 -17.01 1.59 15.52
CA SER A 24 -17.45 0.52 16.44
C SER A 24 -18.03 -0.69 15.69
N GLY A 25 -18.37 -0.52 14.42
CA GLY A 25 -19.00 -1.56 13.62
C GLY A 25 -18.05 -2.68 13.17
N THR A 26 -18.62 -3.74 12.66
CA THR A 26 -17.90 -4.89 12.07
C THR A 26 -18.14 -4.95 10.57
N GLY A 27 -17.12 -5.40 9.82
CA GLY A 27 -17.16 -5.52 8.36
C GLY A 27 -16.53 -4.34 7.64
N TYR A 28 -16.49 -4.46 6.32
CA TYR A 28 -15.92 -3.44 5.45
C TYR A 28 -16.79 -2.19 5.42
N GLU A 29 -16.17 -1.04 5.66
CA GLU A 29 -16.82 0.30 5.71
C GLU A 29 -18.04 0.38 6.64
N SER A 30 -18.17 -0.54 7.58
CA SER A 30 -19.17 -0.56 8.63
C SER A 30 -20.51 0.07 8.22
N VAL A 31 -21.27 -0.64 7.38
CA VAL A 31 -22.48 -0.12 6.70
C VAL A 31 -23.56 0.41 7.68
N ARG A 32 -23.48 0.02 8.95
CA ARG A 32 -24.48 0.36 9.98
C ARG A 32 -24.01 1.36 11.01
N GLU A 33 -22.71 1.57 11.13
CA GLU A 33 -22.12 2.45 12.13
C GLU A 33 -21.23 3.49 11.46
N PRO A 34 -21.25 4.75 11.89
CA PRO A 34 -20.41 5.78 11.32
C PRO A 34 -18.92 5.47 11.50
N LEU A 35 -18.14 5.85 10.51
CA LEU A 35 -16.69 5.93 10.61
C LEU A 35 -16.28 7.33 11.04
N TYR A 36 -15.14 7.42 11.72
CA TYR A 36 -14.60 8.65 12.27
C TYR A 36 -13.11 8.76 11.95
N VAL A 37 -12.63 10.00 11.84
CA VAL A 37 -11.20 10.26 11.67
C VAL A 37 -10.52 10.28 13.03
N GLY A 38 -9.50 9.44 13.18
CA GLY A 38 -8.58 9.42 14.31
C GLY A 38 -7.19 9.90 13.92
N VAL A 39 -6.35 10.14 14.91
CA VAL A 39 -4.93 10.47 14.73
C VAL A 39 -4.07 9.58 15.59
N ALA A 40 -2.94 9.13 15.04
CA ALA A 40 -1.94 8.38 15.76
C ALA A 40 -0.54 8.96 15.51
N SER A 41 0.38 8.71 16.43
CA SER A 41 1.77 9.13 16.26
C SER A 41 2.74 8.13 16.86
N THR A 42 3.96 8.10 16.31
CA THR A 42 5.06 7.29 16.83
C THR A 42 6.36 8.09 16.84
N ASP A 43 7.23 7.82 17.80
CA ASP A 43 8.59 8.36 17.87
C ASP A 43 9.63 7.38 17.28
N LYS A 44 9.18 6.20 16.87
CA LYS A 44 10.04 5.21 16.24
C LYS A 44 10.31 5.55 14.77
N PRO A 45 11.45 5.11 14.22
CA PRO A 45 11.64 5.13 12.77
C PRO A 45 10.49 4.40 12.07
N ILE A 46 10.05 4.88 10.92
CA ILE A 46 8.86 4.31 10.24
C ILE A 46 9.04 2.84 9.87
N THR A 47 10.27 2.43 9.54
CA THR A 47 10.62 1.04 9.23
C THR A 47 10.55 0.11 10.45
N GLU A 48 10.46 0.68 11.65
CA GLU A 48 10.42 -0.03 12.94
C GLU A 48 9.14 0.30 13.72
N ALA A 49 8.21 1.03 13.12
CA ALA A 49 7.01 1.53 13.79
C ALA A 49 5.94 0.45 13.90
N HIS A 50 6.07 -0.43 14.89
CA HIS A 50 5.06 -1.43 15.22
C HIS A 50 4.01 -0.90 16.19
N GLU A 51 4.30 0.19 16.90
CA GLU A 51 3.45 0.77 17.92
C GLU A 51 3.12 2.23 17.58
N TRP A 52 1.83 2.51 17.52
CA TRP A 52 1.31 3.85 17.29
C TRP A 52 0.46 4.26 18.49
N GLN A 53 0.72 5.44 19.02
CA GLN A 53 -0.11 6.04 20.06
C GLN A 53 -1.29 6.73 19.39
N ALA A 54 -2.45 6.10 19.45
CA ALA A 54 -3.68 6.63 18.91
C ALA A 54 -4.32 7.64 19.88
N SER A 55 -5.15 8.55 19.34
CA SER A 55 -6.02 9.39 20.16
C SER A 55 -7.12 8.55 20.82
N ASP A 56 -7.47 8.89 22.06
CA ASP A 56 -8.55 8.17 22.81
C ASP A 56 -9.94 8.38 22.19
N LYS A 57 -10.09 9.43 21.42
CA LYS A 57 -11.35 9.81 20.77
C LYS A 57 -11.09 10.24 19.32
N PRO A 58 -12.09 10.11 18.44
CA PRO A 58 -12.04 10.73 17.12
C PRO A 58 -11.67 12.21 17.20
N ILE A 59 -10.91 12.69 16.23
CA ILE A 59 -10.54 14.11 16.14
C ILE A 59 -11.63 14.96 15.49
N LEU A 60 -12.54 14.32 14.77
CA LEU A 60 -13.79 14.87 14.26
C LEU A 60 -14.91 13.88 14.51
N HIS A 61 -16.09 14.35 14.91
CA HIS A 61 -17.26 13.52 15.14
C HIS A 61 -18.48 14.08 14.39
N ILE A 62 -19.37 13.22 13.90
CA ILE A 62 -20.57 13.63 13.16
C ILE A 62 -21.55 14.42 14.02
N ASP A 63 -21.52 14.24 15.34
CA ASP A 63 -22.38 14.94 16.30
C ASP A 63 -21.76 16.22 16.88
N ASP A 64 -20.54 16.59 16.44
CA ASP A 64 -19.96 17.85 16.83
C ASP A 64 -20.89 19.01 16.46
N LYS A 65 -20.89 20.08 17.27
CA LYS A 65 -21.77 21.24 17.06
C LYS A 65 -21.51 21.95 15.73
N ASP A 66 -20.27 21.87 15.23
CA ASP A 66 -19.82 22.47 13.98
C ASP A 66 -19.84 21.50 12.78
N ALA A 67 -20.31 20.25 13.00
CA ALA A 67 -20.49 19.29 11.92
C ALA A 67 -21.63 19.69 10.98
N GLN A 68 -21.35 19.74 9.68
CA GLN A 68 -22.28 20.20 8.66
C GLN A 68 -23.03 19.03 8.00
N TRP A 69 -24.07 19.33 7.23
CA TRP A 69 -24.97 18.36 6.61
C TRP A 69 -24.23 17.26 5.81
N TRP A 70 -23.13 17.62 5.12
CA TRP A 70 -22.39 16.77 4.22
C TRP A 70 -21.56 15.68 4.92
N GLU A 71 -21.41 15.74 6.24
CA GLU A 71 -20.64 14.80 7.07
C GLU A 71 -21.44 14.08 8.16
N LYS A 72 -22.76 14.27 8.20
CA LYS A 72 -23.63 13.77 9.26
C LYS A 72 -23.92 12.27 9.20
N LEU A 73 -23.55 11.56 8.15
CA LEU A 73 -23.73 10.11 8.06
C LEU A 73 -22.46 9.35 8.45
N THR A 74 -21.33 9.76 7.93
CA THR A 74 -20.05 9.08 8.17
C THR A 74 -18.90 9.91 7.62
N GLN A 75 -17.72 9.70 8.17
CA GLN A 75 -16.47 10.27 7.65
C GLN A 75 -15.65 9.17 6.97
N TYR A 76 -14.82 9.56 6.04
CA TYR A 76 -13.96 8.66 5.29
C TYR A 76 -12.51 9.13 5.36
N LYS A 77 -11.68 8.69 4.43
CA LYS A 77 -10.25 8.92 4.43
C LYS A 77 -9.85 10.38 4.44
N SER A 78 -8.71 10.62 5.03
CA SER A 78 -8.16 11.95 5.18
C SER A 78 -6.70 12.01 4.79
N THR A 79 -6.28 13.16 4.30
CA THR A 79 -4.91 13.50 3.94
C THR A 79 -4.53 14.82 4.60
N VAL A 80 -3.36 14.90 5.19
CA VAL A 80 -2.88 16.13 5.81
C VAL A 80 -1.83 16.79 4.94
N TYR A 81 -2.09 18.03 4.55
CA TYR A 81 -1.12 18.91 3.91
C TYR A 81 -0.46 19.80 4.96
N TRP A 82 0.87 19.82 5.01
CA TRP A 82 1.61 20.71 5.91
C TRP A 82 1.86 22.05 5.20
N ASP A 83 0.98 23.02 5.45
CA ASP A 83 1.11 24.40 4.96
C ASP A 83 2.04 25.23 5.86
N LYS A 84 3.31 25.23 5.54
CA LYS A 84 4.30 26.03 6.29
C LYS A 84 4.06 27.55 6.18
N SER A 85 3.31 27.97 5.17
CA SER A 85 2.92 29.39 5.01
C SER A 85 1.79 29.83 5.95
N LYS A 86 1.08 28.86 6.55
CA LYS A 86 -0.05 29.09 7.47
C LYS A 86 -1.14 29.98 6.87
N ARG A 87 -1.50 29.78 5.61
CA ARG A 87 -2.49 30.63 4.92
C ARG A 87 -3.85 30.71 5.61
N PHE A 88 -4.21 29.70 6.39
CA PHE A 88 -5.42 29.68 7.22
C PHE A 88 -5.14 30.06 8.68
N GLY A 89 -3.99 30.66 8.99
CA GLY A 89 -3.54 30.88 10.37
C GLY A 89 -3.12 29.60 11.10
N LYS A 90 -3.17 28.44 10.44
CA LYS A 90 -2.83 27.10 10.94
C LYS A 90 -1.86 26.41 9.99
N GLN A 91 -0.97 25.56 10.53
CA GLN A 91 0.06 24.92 9.72
C GLN A 91 -0.36 23.58 9.09
N PHE A 92 -1.39 22.93 9.61
CA PHE A 92 -1.87 21.67 9.06
C PHE A 92 -3.26 21.84 8.49
N VAL A 93 -3.46 21.38 7.27
CA VAL A 93 -4.72 21.39 6.56
C VAL A 93 -5.05 19.94 6.24
N MET A 94 -6.02 19.37 6.91
CA MET A 94 -6.51 18.03 6.66
C MET A 94 -7.65 18.08 5.65
N PHE A 95 -7.50 17.40 4.53
CA PHE A 95 -8.58 17.11 3.60
C PHE A 95 -9.22 15.78 3.99
N TYR A 96 -10.52 15.75 4.13
CA TYR A 96 -11.26 14.53 4.42
C TYR A 96 -12.55 14.49 3.60
N ASN A 97 -12.93 13.30 3.17
CA ASN A 97 -14.24 13.12 2.57
C ASN A 97 -15.22 12.54 3.59
N ALA A 98 -16.46 12.89 3.42
CA ALA A 98 -17.54 12.47 4.29
C ALA A 98 -18.85 12.40 3.52
N ALA A 99 -19.83 11.69 4.09
CA ALA A 99 -21.14 11.55 3.50
C ALA A 99 -22.22 12.19 4.39
N GLY A 100 -23.18 12.79 3.73
CA GLY A 100 -24.39 13.33 4.32
C GLY A 100 -25.56 13.25 3.36
N VAL A 101 -26.73 13.71 3.81
CA VAL A 101 -27.92 13.82 2.96
C VAL A 101 -27.97 15.23 2.38
N HIS A 102 -27.94 15.33 1.04
CA HIS A 102 -27.98 16.63 0.38
C HIS A 102 -29.33 17.32 0.63
N PRO A 103 -29.34 18.55 1.17
CA PRO A 103 -30.58 19.19 1.62
C PRO A 103 -31.64 19.38 0.54
N GLN A 104 -31.22 19.62 -0.70
CA GLN A 104 -32.14 19.89 -1.82
C GLN A 104 -32.61 18.62 -2.54
N THR A 105 -31.77 17.59 -2.62
CA THR A 105 -32.09 16.39 -3.38
C THR A 105 -32.55 15.21 -2.53
N GLY A 106 -32.31 15.26 -1.21
CA GLY A 106 -32.60 14.17 -0.27
C GLY A 106 -31.73 12.93 -0.49
N LYS A 107 -30.73 12.97 -1.38
CA LYS A 107 -29.88 11.83 -1.69
C LYS A 107 -28.57 11.87 -0.87
N LYS A 108 -28.01 10.68 -0.60
CA LYS A 108 -26.66 10.57 -0.06
C LYS A 108 -25.69 11.24 -1.04
N ALA A 109 -24.80 12.04 -0.52
CA ALA A 109 -23.76 12.73 -1.29
C ALA A 109 -22.45 12.72 -0.50
N GLU A 110 -21.34 12.45 -1.18
CA GLU A 110 -20.01 12.54 -0.61
C GLU A 110 -19.30 13.80 -1.11
N ARG A 111 -18.63 14.48 -0.19
CA ARG A 111 -17.96 15.74 -0.40
C ARG A 111 -16.59 15.74 0.26
N VAL A 112 -15.71 16.62 -0.18
CA VAL A 112 -14.42 16.89 0.45
C VAL A 112 -14.49 18.21 1.20
N GLY A 113 -14.08 18.17 2.45
CA GLY A 113 -13.91 19.35 3.29
C GLY A 113 -12.53 19.39 3.91
N ILE A 114 -12.25 20.47 4.63
CA ILE A 114 -10.99 20.68 5.33
C ILE A 114 -11.18 20.95 6.82
N ALA A 115 -10.22 20.47 7.59
CA ALA A 115 -10.05 20.83 8.98
C ALA A 115 -8.63 21.33 9.22
N LEU A 116 -8.46 22.20 10.19
CA LEU A 116 -7.25 22.97 10.43
C LEU A 116 -6.66 22.65 11.81
N SER A 117 -5.33 22.56 11.90
CA SER A 117 -4.63 22.31 13.16
C SER A 117 -3.25 22.98 13.21
N ASP A 118 -2.80 23.30 14.43
CA ASP A 118 -1.41 23.69 14.69
C ASP A 118 -0.55 22.57 15.29
N ASN A 119 -1.17 21.46 15.72
CA ASN A 119 -0.49 20.47 16.56
C ASN A 119 -0.83 19.02 16.25
N MET A 120 -1.55 18.75 15.16
CA MET A 120 -2.02 17.42 14.74
C MET A 120 -3.03 16.74 15.69
N LYS A 121 -3.24 17.29 16.88
CA LYS A 121 -4.12 16.68 17.92
C LYS A 121 -5.48 17.33 18.01
N LYS A 122 -5.55 18.67 17.86
CA LYS A 122 -6.79 19.45 17.91
C LYS A 122 -7.07 20.01 16.53
N TRP A 123 -8.26 19.71 16.04
CA TRP A 123 -8.71 20.10 14.71
C TRP A 123 -9.97 20.95 14.79
N THR A 124 -10.08 21.90 13.89
CA THR A 124 -11.26 22.77 13.75
C THR A 124 -11.70 22.73 12.29
N ARG A 125 -12.97 22.50 12.05
CA ARG A 125 -13.52 22.53 10.70
C ARG A 125 -13.39 23.90 10.08
N TYR A 126 -13.12 23.94 8.80
CA TYR A 126 -13.16 25.19 8.06
C TYR A 126 -14.62 25.66 7.86
N ALA A 127 -14.90 26.91 8.14
CA ALA A 127 -16.26 27.44 8.09
C ALA A 127 -16.91 27.40 6.69
N GLY A 128 -16.08 27.45 5.63
CA GLY A 128 -16.52 27.39 4.24
C GLY A 128 -16.63 25.97 3.66
N ASN A 129 -16.66 24.93 4.50
CA ASN A 129 -16.86 23.56 4.03
C ASN A 129 -18.28 23.32 3.46
N PRO A 130 -18.47 22.34 2.55
CA PRO A 130 -17.44 21.53 1.88
C PRO A 130 -16.70 22.37 0.84
N VAL A 131 -15.41 22.05 0.60
CA VAL A 131 -14.58 22.82 -0.36
C VAL A 131 -14.62 22.22 -1.77
N PHE A 132 -15.01 20.96 -1.91
CA PHE A 132 -15.05 20.31 -3.23
C PHE A 132 -16.06 19.18 -3.32
N ALA A 133 -16.64 19.06 -4.50
CA ALA A 133 -17.43 17.93 -4.94
C ALA A 133 -17.29 17.76 -6.45
N HIS A 134 -17.15 16.54 -6.90
CA HIS A 134 -17.40 16.19 -8.31
C HIS A 134 -18.92 16.11 -8.50
N GLU A 135 -19.46 16.99 -9.31
CA GLU A 135 -20.91 17.21 -9.39
C GLU A 135 -21.63 16.14 -10.24
N ILE A 136 -21.75 14.96 -9.66
CA ILE A 136 -22.58 13.88 -10.19
C ILE A 136 -23.70 13.60 -9.19
N ALA A 137 -24.93 13.56 -9.64
CA ALA A 137 -26.09 13.26 -8.79
C ALA A 137 -25.96 11.87 -8.14
N GLY A 138 -25.76 11.85 -6.82
CA GLY A 138 -25.54 10.62 -6.05
C GLY A 138 -24.13 10.03 -6.19
N GLY A 139 -23.20 10.79 -6.80
CA GLY A 139 -21.82 10.40 -6.98
C GLY A 139 -20.98 10.50 -5.71
N ILE A 140 -19.84 9.86 -5.75
CA ILE A 140 -18.82 9.86 -4.71
C ILE A 140 -17.71 10.84 -5.12
N THR A 141 -17.20 11.59 -4.16
CA THR A 141 -15.95 12.35 -4.27
C THR A 141 -15.08 11.98 -3.09
N GLY A 142 -14.08 11.17 -3.32
CA GLY A 142 -13.36 10.53 -2.22
C GLY A 142 -11.85 10.51 -2.33
N ASP A 143 -11.23 10.28 -1.19
CA ASP A 143 -9.81 10.03 -0.99
C ASP A 143 -8.90 11.11 -1.60
N ALA A 144 -9.22 12.37 -1.33
CA ALA A 144 -8.46 13.53 -1.79
C ALA A 144 -7.00 13.45 -1.36
N HIS A 145 -6.09 13.42 -2.31
CA HIS A 145 -4.64 13.45 -2.09
C HIS A 145 -4.03 14.71 -2.71
N ILE A 146 -3.46 15.56 -1.87
CA ILE A 146 -3.01 16.87 -2.28
C ILE A 146 -1.51 16.88 -2.57
N GLN A 147 -1.16 17.36 -3.76
CA GLN A 147 0.23 17.60 -4.18
C GLN A 147 0.40 19.05 -4.61
N ARG A 148 1.53 19.66 -4.29
CA ARG A 148 1.90 20.95 -4.85
C ARG A 148 2.68 20.74 -6.14
N MET A 149 2.23 21.34 -7.23
CA MET A 149 2.85 21.30 -8.55
C MET A 149 3.08 22.72 -9.07
N GLY A 150 4.28 23.25 -8.85
CA GLY A 150 4.57 24.66 -9.16
C GLY A 150 3.72 25.61 -8.32
N ASP A 151 2.96 26.47 -8.98
CA ASP A 151 2.08 27.45 -8.35
C ASP A 151 0.67 26.92 -8.04
N PHE A 152 0.42 25.67 -8.38
CA PHE A 152 -0.87 25.02 -8.17
C PHE A 152 -0.80 23.96 -7.09
N TYR A 153 -1.95 23.72 -6.47
CA TYR A 153 -2.27 22.51 -5.72
C TYR A 153 -3.10 21.61 -6.63
N VAL A 154 -2.75 20.35 -6.66
CA VAL A 154 -3.50 19.33 -7.39
C VAL A 154 -4.09 18.38 -6.37
N MET A 155 -5.39 18.23 -6.39
CA MET A 155 -6.14 17.22 -5.65
C MET A 155 -6.37 16.03 -6.56
N PHE A 156 -5.68 14.95 -6.34
CA PHE A 156 -6.01 13.66 -6.94
C PHE A 156 -7.11 13.04 -6.09
N TYR A 157 -8.19 12.63 -6.73
CA TYR A 157 -9.34 12.03 -6.06
C TYR A 157 -9.97 10.96 -6.95
N PHE A 158 -10.86 10.17 -6.39
CA PHE A 158 -11.68 9.27 -7.18
C PHE A 158 -13.15 9.69 -7.15
N SER A 159 -13.85 9.36 -8.22
CA SER A 159 -15.31 9.42 -8.27
C SER A 159 -15.89 8.06 -8.65
N ALA A 160 -17.16 7.85 -8.35
CA ALA A 160 -17.84 6.60 -8.63
C ALA A 160 -19.32 6.80 -8.95
N PHE A 161 -19.87 5.82 -9.67
CA PHE A 161 -21.29 5.73 -10.03
C PHE A 161 -21.78 6.85 -10.93
N ASP A 162 -20.92 7.37 -11.81
CA ASP A 162 -21.34 8.25 -12.88
C ASP A 162 -22.19 7.45 -13.90
N PRO A 163 -23.46 7.82 -14.10
CA PRO A 163 -24.33 7.14 -15.07
C PRO A 163 -23.86 7.27 -16.51
N LYS A 164 -22.95 8.19 -16.81
CA LYS A 164 -22.37 8.37 -18.14
C LYS A 164 -21.22 7.42 -18.42
N CYS A 165 -20.66 6.77 -17.37
CA CYS A 165 -19.54 5.87 -17.49
C CYS A 165 -19.99 4.41 -17.52
N THR A 166 -19.28 3.59 -18.30
CA THR A 166 -19.50 2.12 -18.34
C THR A 166 -18.85 1.41 -17.16
N TYR A 167 -17.89 2.04 -16.52
CA TYR A 167 -17.16 1.58 -15.32
C TYR A 167 -17.72 2.26 -14.06
N LYS A 168 -17.52 1.64 -12.92
CA LYS A 168 -18.11 2.12 -11.66
C LYS A 168 -17.30 3.18 -10.94
N ALA A 169 -15.98 3.17 -11.06
CA ALA A 169 -15.13 4.16 -10.40
C ALA A 169 -13.86 4.44 -11.20
N PHE A 170 -13.36 5.66 -11.05
CA PHE A 170 -12.21 6.17 -11.77
C PHE A 170 -11.44 7.19 -10.91
N ASN A 171 -10.16 7.42 -11.23
CA ASN A 171 -9.35 8.47 -10.64
C ASN A 171 -9.21 9.64 -11.60
N THR A 172 -9.33 10.85 -11.04
CA THR A 172 -9.19 12.11 -11.76
C THR A 172 -8.56 13.17 -10.86
N PHE A 173 -8.61 14.44 -11.21
CA PHE A 173 -8.03 15.51 -10.41
C PHE A 173 -8.74 16.84 -10.53
N ALA A 174 -8.54 17.69 -9.55
CA ALA A 174 -8.90 19.09 -9.56
C ALA A 174 -7.69 19.96 -9.22
N VAL A 175 -7.70 21.21 -9.62
CA VAL A 175 -6.61 22.16 -9.37
C VAL A 175 -7.09 23.37 -8.57
N SER A 176 -6.21 23.91 -7.72
CA SER A 176 -6.47 25.09 -6.92
C SER A 176 -5.20 25.94 -6.75
N ARG A 177 -5.38 27.22 -6.48
CA ARG A 177 -4.29 28.13 -6.07
C ARG A 177 -4.30 28.41 -4.57
N ASP A 178 -5.38 28.10 -3.88
CA ASP A 178 -5.61 28.50 -2.49
C ASP A 178 -6.08 27.38 -1.54
N LEU A 179 -6.24 26.14 -2.04
CA LEU A 179 -6.72 24.98 -1.30
C LEU A 179 -8.22 24.99 -0.96
N VAL A 180 -8.96 26.01 -1.41
CA VAL A 180 -10.40 26.17 -1.14
C VAL A 180 -11.21 26.18 -2.44
N HIS A 181 -10.77 26.97 -3.43
CA HIS A 181 -11.44 27.07 -4.71
C HIS A 181 -10.80 26.08 -5.70
N TRP A 182 -11.53 25.06 -6.05
CA TRP A 182 -11.06 23.98 -6.89
C TRP A 182 -11.75 24.03 -8.26
N THR A 183 -10.95 23.90 -9.31
CA THR A 183 -11.44 23.69 -10.67
C THR A 183 -11.27 22.23 -11.01
N ASP A 184 -12.38 21.57 -11.25
CA ASP A 184 -12.42 20.16 -11.62
C ASP A 184 -11.94 19.96 -13.06
N TRP A 185 -11.20 18.88 -13.28
CA TRP A 185 -10.72 18.52 -14.62
C TRP A 185 -11.89 18.06 -15.49
N GLN A 186 -11.96 18.61 -16.71
CA GLN A 186 -13.03 18.34 -17.66
C GLN A 186 -12.61 17.45 -18.86
N GLY A 187 -11.37 16.99 -18.86
CA GLY A 187 -10.83 16.07 -19.88
C GLY A 187 -11.02 14.60 -19.53
N ALA A 188 -10.25 13.75 -20.18
CA ALA A 188 -10.25 12.32 -19.88
C ALA A 188 -9.75 12.05 -18.46
N ASP A 189 -10.36 11.07 -17.79
CA ASP A 189 -9.94 10.63 -16.46
C ASP A 189 -8.52 10.06 -16.47
N LEU A 190 -7.80 10.22 -15.37
CA LEU A 190 -6.40 9.80 -15.29
C LEU A 190 -6.25 8.29 -15.29
N ILE A 191 -7.09 7.60 -14.54
CA ILE A 191 -7.10 6.14 -14.45
C ILE A 191 -8.54 5.66 -14.47
N ILE A 192 -8.82 4.83 -15.45
CA ILE A 192 -10.10 4.12 -15.59
C ILE A 192 -9.83 2.62 -15.55
N PRO A 193 -10.83 1.79 -15.22
CA PRO A 193 -10.75 0.36 -15.40
C PRO A 193 -10.26 -0.02 -16.80
N SER A 194 -9.21 -0.80 -16.89
CA SER A 194 -8.57 -1.12 -18.17
C SER A 194 -7.96 -2.51 -18.23
N LYS A 195 -7.94 -3.21 -17.13
CA LYS A 195 -7.35 -4.54 -16.97
C LYS A 195 -8.30 -5.49 -16.24
N GLU A 196 -8.07 -6.78 -16.36
CA GLU A 196 -8.87 -7.81 -15.69
C GLU A 196 -8.94 -7.60 -14.15
N TYR A 197 -7.89 -7.03 -13.55
CA TYR A 197 -7.83 -6.82 -12.12
C TYR A 197 -8.55 -5.56 -11.63
N ASP A 198 -8.88 -4.61 -12.52
CA ASP A 198 -9.56 -3.35 -12.17
C ASP A 198 -10.88 -3.11 -12.91
N GLU A 199 -11.44 -4.14 -13.58
CA GLU A 199 -12.63 -4.05 -14.45
C GLU A 199 -13.81 -3.31 -13.82
N LEU A 200 -13.98 -3.40 -12.51
CA LEU A 200 -15.12 -2.83 -11.81
C LEU A 200 -14.82 -1.46 -11.23
N PHE A 201 -13.68 -1.34 -10.53
CA PHE A 201 -13.27 -0.10 -9.87
C PHE A 201 -11.76 0.14 -10.06
N ALA A 202 -11.43 1.36 -10.48
CA ALA A 202 -10.10 1.94 -10.32
C ALA A 202 -10.25 3.19 -9.43
N HIS A 203 -10.08 3.07 -8.11
CA HIS A 203 -10.44 4.12 -7.16
C HIS A 203 -9.39 4.29 -6.04
N LYS A 204 -9.56 5.32 -5.19
CA LYS A 204 -8.68 5.63 -4.05
C LYS A 204 -7.27 6.04 -4.50
N SER A 205 -7.03 7.33 -4.60
CA SER A 205 -5.78 7.91 -5.10
C SER A 205 -4.70 8.02 -4.03
N TYR A 206 -3.47 7.64 -4.38
CA TYR A 206 -2.28 8.05 -3.67
C TYR A 206 -1.14 8.30 -4.65
N VAL A 207 -0.68 9.55 -4.76
CA VAL A 207 0.26 9.97 -5.80
C VAL A 207 1.57 10.42 -5.19
N VAL A 208 2.67 9.85 -5.64
CA VAL A 208 4.02 10.27 -5.25
C VAL A 208 4.89 10.48 -6.48
N LYS A 209 5.87 11.35 -6.36
CA LYS A 209 6.90 11.54 -7.37
C LYS A 209 8.25 11.11 -6.81
N HIS A 210 8.92 10.24 -7.52
CA HIS A 210 10.25 9.75 -7.17
C HIS A 210 11.10 9.64 -8.42
N ASP A 211 12.33 10.15 -8.39
CA ASP A 211 13.29 10.14 -9.51
C ASP A 211 12.70 10.58 -10.86
N GLY A 212 11.87 11.63 -10.82
CA GLY A 212 11.24 12.18 -12.03
C GLY A 212 10.07 11.37 -12.57
N VAL A 213 9.72 10.25 -11.96
CA VAL A 213 8.54 9.44 -12.28
C VAL A 213 7.42 9.74 -11.30
N VAL A 214 6.21 9.88 -11.81
CA VAL A 214 5.00 9.94 -10.99
C VAL A 214 4.44 8.53 -10.87
N TYR A 215 4.18 8.11 -9.64
CA TYR A 215 3.52 6.85 -9.29
C TYR A 215 2.16 7.18 -8.73
N HIS A 216 1.10 6.68 -9.37
CA HIS A 216 -0.27 6.82 -8.91
C HIS A 216 -0.77 5.46 -8.47
N PHE A 217 -0.73 5.23 -7.15
CA PHE A 217 -1.27 4.02 -6.55
C PHE A 217 -2.78 4.16 -6.42
N TYR A 218 -3.48 3.07 -6.71
CA TYR A 218 -4.94 3.04 -6.62
C TYR A 218 -5.44 1.65 -6.21
N CYS A 219 -6.63 1.60 -5.65
CA CYS A 219 -7.30 0.35 -5.35
C CYS A 219 -8.01 -0.15 -6.60
N ALA A 220 -7.63 -1.34 -7.03
CA ALA A 220 -8.20 -2.05 -8.15
C ALA A 220 -9.20 -3.10 -7.64
N VAL A 221 -10.36 -3.22 -8.30
CA VAL A 221 -11.37 -4.23 -7.99
C VAL A 221 -11.91 -4.83 -9.29
N ASN A 222 -11.92 -6.14 -9.38
CA ASN A 222 -12.46 -6.86 -10.53
C ASN A 222 -13.92 -7.29 -10.33
N ASN A 223 -14.51 -7.91 -11.34
CA ASN A 223 -15.90 -8.39 -11.31
C ASN A 223 -16.16 -9.50 -10.28
N ALA A 224 -15.12 -10.18 -9.80
CA ALA A 224 -15.20 -11.17 -8.73
C ALA A 224 -15.07 -10.56 -7.32
N ASP A 225 -15.08 -9.22 -7.20
CA ASP A 225 -14.87 -8.44 -5.95
C ASP A 225 -13.49 -8.70 -5.30
N GLN A 226 -12.52 -9.15 -6.07
CA GLN A 226 -11.14 -9.25 -5.60
C GLN A 226 -10.52 -7.86 -5.62
N ARG A 227 -9.75 -7.54 -4.56
CA ARG A 227 -9.21 -6.19 -4.33
C ARG A 227 -7.71 -6.23 -4.19
N GLY A 228 -7.05 -5.26 -4.81
CA GLY A 228 -5.61 -5.10 -4.73
C GLY A 228 -5.18 -3.64 -4.88
N ILE A 229 -3.89 -3.39 -4.71
CA ILE A 229 -3.28 -2.10 -4.99
C ILE A 229 -2.57 -2.22 -6.34
N ALA A 230 -2.96 -1.38 -7.28
CA ALA A 230 -2.29 -1.23 -8.56
C ALA A 230 -1.56 0.11 -8.65
N VAL A 231 -0.67 0.24 -9.61
CA VAL A 231 0.08 1.47 -9.86
C VAL A 231 0.09 1.83 -11.33
N ALA A 232 -0.19 3.09 -11.63
CA ALA A 232 0.07 3.71 -12.91
C ALA A 232 1.27 4.64 -12.81
N THR A 233 2.06 4.73 -13.86
CA THR A 233 3.31 5.52 -13.87
C THR A 233 3.34 6.47 -15.05
N SER A 234 4.01 7.63 -14.88
CA SER A 234 4.11 8.67 -15.92
C SER A 234 5.03 8.29 -17.10
N ARG A 235 5.72 7.18 -17.02
CA ARG A 235 6.49 6.59 -18.11
C ARG A 235 6.37 5.07 -18.08
N PRO A 236 6.54 4.36 -19.18
CA PRO A 236 6.60 2.91 -19.18
C PRO A 236 7.70 2.41 -18.23
N MET A 237 7.32 1.54 -17.31
CA MET A 237 8.23 0.87 -16.40
C MET A 237 8.21 -0.62 -16.74
N GLY A 238 9.33 -1.16 -17.24
CA GLY A 238 9.53 -2.60 -17.28
C GLY A 238 9.72 -3.14 -15.86
N GLN A 239 9.44 -4.41 -15.64
CA GLN A 239 9.71 -5.04 -14.33
C GLN A 239 11.17 -4.90 -13.90
N SER A 240 12.10 -4.84 -14.89
CA SER A 240 13.52 -4.61 -14.68
C SER A 240 13.88 -3.17 -14.26
N ASP A 241 12.95 -2.22 -14.41
CA ASP A 241 13.20 -0.80 -14.10
C ASP A 241 12.83 -0.43 -12.66
N VAL A 242 12.19 -1.33 -11.93
CA VAL A 242 12.00 -1.19 -10.49
C VAL A 242 13.35 -1.42 -9.81
N ARG A 243 14.15 -0.36 -9.79
CA ARG A 243 15.37 -0.31 -8.99
C ARG A 243 14.96 0.33 -7.66
N PHE A 244 14.97 -0.48 -6.62
CA PHE A 244 15.01 0.09 -5.28
C PHE A 244 16.23 1.01 -5.22
N PRO A 245 16.08 2.27 -4.78
CA PRO A 245 17.23 3.15 -4.69
C PRO A 245 18.24 2.48 -3.77
N VAL A 246 19.32 1.99 -4.35
CA VAL A 246 20.52 1.68 -3.57
C VAL A 246 20.87 3.01 -2.93
N ARG A 247 20.60 3.17 -1.63
CA ARG A 247 21.09 4.32 -0.89
C ARG A 247 22.57 4.36 -1.17
N ASP A 248 23.03 5.40 -1.83
CA ASP A 248 24.45 5.72 -1.94
C ASP A 248 24.94 6.17 -0.55
N ILE A 249 24.88 5.22 0.35
CA ILE A 249 25.61 5.31 1.58
C ILE A 249 27.04 5.14 1.08
N LYS A 250 27.91 6.11 1.30
CA LYS A 250 29.37 5.98 1.26
C LYS A 250 29.82 4.91 2.27
N SER A 251 29.17 3.76 2.23
CA SER A 251 29.44 2.64 3.10
C SER A 251 30.51 1.81 2.43
N ARG A 252 31.45 1.32 3.21
CA ARG A 252 32.41 0.30 2.77
C ARG A 252 31.75 -1.05 2.47
N ARG A 253 30.39 -1.09 2.42
CA ARG A 253 29.60 -2.28 2.08
C ARG A 253 29.58 -2.43 0.56
N ILE A 254 29.83 -3.63 0.10
CA ILE A 254 29.69 -4.03 -1.29
C ILE A 254 28.44 -4.90 -1.35
N PHE A 255 27.55 -4.57 -2.28
CA PHE A 255 26.33 -5.34 -2.55
C PHE A 255 26.51 -6.13 -3.84
N THR A 256 26.14 -7.38 -3.80
CA THR A 256 26.11 -8.25 -4.99
C THR A 256 24.66 -8.72 -5.17
N ASP A 257 24.07 -8.40 -6.33
CA ASP A 257 22.73 -8.86 -6.67
C ASP A 257 22.74 -10.35 -7.04
N LEU A 258 21.93 -11.12 -6.32
CA LEU A 258 21.73 -12.54 -6.55
C LEU A 258 20.35 -12.89 -7.13
N ASN A 259 19.60 -11.92 -7.68
CA ASN A 259 18.22 -12.13 -8.09
C ASN A 259 18.03 -12.91 -9.40
N ARG A 260 19.08 -13.17 -10.16
CA ARG A 260 18.97 -13.80 -11.49
C ARG A 260 19.38 -15.27 -11.49
N GLY A 261 18.72 -16.06 -12.34
CA GLY A 261 19.16 -17.41 -12.66
C GLY A 261 18.92 -18.45 -11.56
N TRP A 262 17.86 -18.30 -10.79
CA TRP A 262 17.43 -19.29 -9.82
C TRP A 262 16.75 -20.47 -10.50
N LYS A 263 16.98 -21.66 -9.99
CA LYS A 263 16.15 -22.84 -10.29
C LYS A 263 15.18 -23.04 -9.14
N THR A 264 13.91 -23.22 -9.46
CA THR A 264 12.89 -23.47 -8.44
C THR A 264 11.90 -24.54 -8.89
N TRP A 265 11.33 -25.27 -7.95
CA TRP A 265 10.28 -26.24 -8.16
C TRP A 265 9.45 -26.42 -6.90
N LEU A 266 8.20 -26.83 -7.08
CA LEU A 266 7.33 -27.24 -5.99
C LEU A 266 7.71 -28.65 -5.53
N THR A 267 7.87 -28.84 -4.23
CA THR A 267 8.04 -30.15 -3.61
C THR A 267 6.73 -30.67 -3.03
N GLU A 268 5.85 -29.77 -2.60
CA GLU A 268 4.52 -30.05 -2.07
C GLU A 268 3.56 -28.96 -2.53
N SER A 269 2.31 -29.32 -2.81
CA SER A 269 1.24 -28.36 -3.14
C SER A 269 -0.12 -28.96 -2.83
N THR A 270 -1.03 -28.12 -2.36
CA THR A 270 -2.45 -28.48 -2.16
C THR A 270 -3.23 -28.59 -3.47
N GLN A 271 -2.66 -28.09 -4.58
CA GLN A 271 -3.33 -28.07 -5.90
C GLN A 271 -2.71 -29.04 -6.90
N THR A 272 -2.39 -30.25 -6.47
CA THR A 272 -1.75 -31.28 -7.32
C THR A 272 -2.60 -31.75 -8.51
N ASN A 273 -3.91 -31.54 -8.46
CA ASN A 273 -4.85 -32.00 -9.51
C ASN A 273 -4.95 -31.00 -10.69
N GLN A 274 -4.27 -29.89 -10.64
CA GLN A 274 -4.27 -28.92 -11.74
C GLN A 274 -3.24 -29.33 -12.80
N PRO A 275 -3.57 -29.29 -14.10
CA PRO A 275 -2.70 -29.81 -15.16
C PRO A 275 -1.37 -29.08 -15.31
N TYR A 276 -1.23 -27.91 -14.73
CA TYR A 276 -0.04 -27.09 -14.77
C TYR A 276 0.79 -27.15 -13.47
N VAL A 277 0.29 -27.74 -12.39
CA VAL A 277 1.08 -27.99 -11.17
C VAL A 277 1.87 -29.27 -11.35
N LYS A 278 3.15 -29.13 -11.67
CA LYS A 278 4.06 -30.24 -11.78
C LYS A 278 5.03 -30.22 -10.61
N LEU A 279 4.86 -31.13 -9.68
CA LEU A 279 5.80 -31.30 -8.58
C LEU A 279 7.16 -31.78 -9.12
N HIS A 280 8.23 -31.31 -8.47
CA HIS A 280 9.62 -31.68 -8.78
C HIS A 280 10.11 -31.35 -10.20
N HIS A 281 9.42 -30.46 -10.92
CA HIS A 281 9.86 -29.95 -12.21
C HIS A 281 10.57 -28.60 -12.06
N PRO A 282 11.91 -28.54 -12.19
CA PRO A 282 12.62 -27.29 -12.03
C PRO A 282 12.35 -26.33 -13.19
N VAL A 283 12.10 -25.08 -12.87
CA VAL A 283 12.04 -23.96 -13.81
C VAL A 283 13.13 -22.92 -13.46
N THR A 284 13.59 -22.19 -14.46
CA THR A 284 14.55 -21.10 -14.23
C THR A 284 13.78 -19.78 -14.12
N VAL A 285 14.04 -19.04 -13.05
CA VAL A 285 13.36 -17.78 -12.74
C VAL A 285 14.35 -16.70 -12.31
N ASN A 286 13.88 -15.47 -12.35
CA ASN A 286 14.52 -14.34 -11.67
C ASN A 286 13.67 -13.89 -10.51
N LEU A 287 14.28 -13.38 -9.47
CA LEU A 287 13.58 -12.78 -8.34
C LEU A 287 13.25 -11.30 -8.63
N PRO A 288 12.16 -10.74 -8.09
CA PRO A 288 11.16 -11.45 -7.31
C PRO A 288 10.40 -12.46 -8.16
N HIS A 289 10.03 -13.60 -7.57
CA HIS A 289 9.27 -14.65 -8.21
C HIS A 289 8.14 -15.09 -7.29
N ASN A 290 6.96 -15.30 -7.87
CA ASN A 290 5.78 -15.78 -7.18
C ASN A 290 5.20 -17.00 -7.89
N TRP A 291 5.01 -18.09 -7.16
CA TRP A 291 4.35 -19.27 -7.70
C TRP A 291 2.88 -19.02 -8.01
N ASP A 292 2.24 -18.07 -7.32
CA ASP A 292 0.88 -17.66 -7.61
C ASP A 292 0.73 -16.94 -8.97
N ASP A 293 1.80 -16.42 -9.55
CA ASP A 293 1.77 -15.80 -10.88
C ASP A 293 1.33 -16.76 -11.99
N TYR A 294 1.56 -18.06 -11.81
CA TYR A 294 1.11 -19.08 -12.77
C TYR A 294 -0.37 -19.39 -12.66
N TYR A 295 -0.97 -19.09 -11.53
CA TYR A 295 -2.36 -19.39 -11.20
C TYR A 295 -3.15 -18.11 -10.99
N GLY A 296 -2.49 -17.09 -10.54
CA GLY A 296 -2.86 -15.70 -10.42
C GLY A 296 -4.19 -15.43 -9.75
N TYR A 297 -4.50 -14.18 -9.71
CA TYR A 297 -5.85 -13.66 -9.45
C TYR A 297 -6.94 -14.26 -10.36
N ARG A 298 -6.55 -15.11 -11.30
CA ARG A 298 -7.40 -15.76 -12.27
C ARG A 298 -8.14 -16.98 -11.74
N GLN A 299 -7.81 -17.44 -10.54
CA GLN A 299 -8.52 -18.56 -9.93
C GLN A 299 -9.48 -18.09 -8.85
N LEU A 300 -10.75 -18.32 -9.13
CA LEU A 300 -11.90 -17.93 -8.33
C LEU A 300 -12.08 -18.72 -7.02
N THR A 301 -11.21 -19.64 -6.73
CA THR A 301 -11.27 -20.46 -5.52
C THR A 301 -10.05 -20.20 -4.67
N HIS A 302 -10.20 -19.38 -3.63
CA HIS A 302 -9.18 -19.11 -2.61
C HIS A 302 -7.75 -19.20 -3.16
N GLY A 303 -7.46 -18.28 -4.01
CA GLY A 303 -6.47 -18.23 -5.03
C GLY A 303 -5.01 -18.45 -4.70
N ASN A 304 -4.64 -18.68 -3.46
CA ASN A 304 -3.24 -18.84 -3.13
C ASN A 304 -2.83 -20.30 -3.19
N LEU A 305 -1.73 -20.54 -3.88
CA LEU A 305 -1.11 -21.84 -3.90
C LEU A 305 -0.43 -22.10 -2.56
N HIS A 306 -0.80 -23.18 -1.86
CA HIS A 306 -0.17 -23.58 -0.60
C HIS A 306 0.75 -24.76 -0.84
N GLY A 307 1.84 -24.84 -0.07
CA GLY A 307 2.79 -25.92 -0.18
C GLY A 307 4.23 -25.51 0.12
N THR A 308 5.15 -26.19 -0.51
CA THR A 308 6.59 -25.99 -0.33
C THR A 308 7.28 -25.89 -1.68
N ALA A 309 8.09 -24.83 -1.85
CA ALA A 309 8.96 -24.66 -2.99
C ALA A 309 10.43 -24.65 -2.58
N LEU A 310 11.27 -25.24 -3.41
CA LEU A 310 12.72 -25.15 -3.27
C LEU A 310 13.29 -24.22 -4.34
N TYR A 311 14.15 -23.32 -3.92
CA TYR A 311 14.93 -22.43 -4.78
C TYR A 311 16.41 -22.73 -4.61
N THR A 312 17.13 -22.84 -5.71
CA THR A 312 18.56 -23.12 -5.68
C THR A 312 19.32 -22.22 -6.63
N ARG A 313 20.51 -21.79 -6.21
CA ARG A 313 21.42 -21.00 -7.02
C ARG A 313 22.88 -21.23 -6.62
N SER A 314 23.78 -21.30 -7.59
CA SER A 314 25.21 -21.14 -7.37
C SER A 314 25.67 -19.73 -7.66
N PHE A 315 26.66 -19.24 -6.93
CA PHE A 315 27.32 -17.95 -7.13
C PHE A 315 28.76 -17.99 -6.68
N GLU A 316 29.60 -17.16 -7.28
CA GLU A 316 31.01 -17.06 -6.94
C GLU A 316 31.29 -15.89 -6.01
N VAL A 317 32.18 -16.10 -5.06
CA VAL A 317 32.69 -15.05 -4.16
C VAL A 317 34.20 -15.15 -4.06
N ARG A 318 34.87 -14.00 -4.15
CA ARG A 318 36.27 -13.86 -3.73
C ARG A 318 36.29 -13.34 -2.30
N LYS A 319 36.59 -14.26 -1.39
CA LYS A 319 36.63 -13.96 0.05
C LYS A 319 37.82 -13.08 0.38
N GLN A 320 37.62 -12.03 1.16
CA GLN A 320 38.65 -11.09 1.60
C GLN A 320 38.82 -11.18 3.11
N GLU A 321 40.03 -11.23 3.57
CA GLU A 321 40.36 -11.26 4.99
C GLU A 321 39.80 -10.01 5.70
N GLY A 322 39.29 -10.18 6.91
CA GLY A 322 38.71 -9.12 7.73
C GLY A 322 37.32 -8.61 7.27
N ARG A 323 36.73 -9.21 6.23
CA ARG A 323 35.35 -8.88 5.81
C ARG A 323 34.35 -9.85 6.38
N ARG A 324 33.16 -9.32 6.69
CA ARG A 324 31.97 -10.11 7.02
C ARG A 324 31.04 -10.16 5.81
N TYR A 325 30.34 -11.27 5.67
CA TYR A 325 29.44 -11.55 4.56
C TYR A 325 28.05 -11.87 5.07
N PHE A 326 27.05 -11.24 4.45
CA PHE A 326 25.67 -11.38 4.83
C PHE A 326 24.83 -11.72 3.60
N LEU A 327 23.89 -12.64 3.76
CA LEU A 327 22.79 -12.82 2.83
C LEU A 327 21.61 -12.00 3.35
N GLN A 328 21.03 -11.19 2.46
CA GLN A 328 19.84 -10.41 2.76
C GLN A 328 18.71 -10.83 1.83
N PHE A 329 17.57 -11.17 2.39
CA PHE A 329 16.34 -11.49 1.70
C PHE A 329 15.30 -10.44 2.07
N GLU A 330 14.69 -9.80 1.10
CA GLU A 330 13.71 -8.73 1.34
C GLU A 330 12.34 -9.29 1.71
N GLY A 331 12.04 -10.51 1.30
CA GLY A 331 10.84 -11.23 1.70
C GLY A 331 10.87 -12.67 1.21
N ILE A 332 10.32 -13.59 1.99
CA ILE A 332 10.06 -14.98 1.61
C ILE A 332 8.74 -15.39 2.24
N GLY A 333 7.74 -15.61 1.43
CA GLY A 333 6.41 -15.98 1.93
C GLY A 333 6.26 -17.49 2.09
N THR A 334 6.00 -18.01 3.26
CA THR A 334 5.76 -17.40 4.58
C THR A 334 6.88 -17.73 5.57
N TYR A 335 7.32 -18.98 5.57
CA TYR A 335 8.47 -19.48 6.29
C TYR A 335 9.61 -19.80 5.33
N ALA A 336 10.82 -19.62 5.80
CA ALA A 336 12.00 -19.98 5.06
C ALA A 336 12.98 -20.82 5.87
N THR A 337 13.57 -21.80 5.22
CA THR A 337 14.79 -22.47 5.68
C THR A 337 15.85 -22.23 4.61
N ILE A 338 16.94 -21.58 4.99
CA ILE A 338 18.05 -21.25 4.11
C ILE A 338 19.22 -22.20 4.40
N ALA A 339 19.83 -22.74 3.35
CA ALA A 339 21.07 -23.50 3.48
C ALA A 339 22.13 -22.93 2.52
N LEU A 340 23.32 -22.73 3.03
CA LEU A 340 24.49 -22.35 2.25
C LEU A 340 25.56 -23.44 2.35
N ASN A 341 26.01 -23.95 1.22
CA ASN A 341 27.01 -25.02 1.15
C ASN A 341 26.65 -26.25 2.01
N GLY A 342 25.34 -26.58 2.07
CA GLY A 342 24.82 -27.70 2.84
C GLY A 342 24.62 -27.42 4.34
N LYS A 343 25.05 -26.27 4.87
CA LYS A 343 24.76 -25.87 6.25
C LYS A 343 23.44 -25.12 6.30
N ALA A 344 22.43 -25.71 6.93
CA ALA A 344 21.14 -25.11 7.12
C ALA A 344 21.11 -24.15 8.31
N PHE A 345 20.39 -23.05 8.17
CA PHE A 345 19.98 -22.15 9.23
C PHE A 345 18.61 -22.56 9.76
N SER A 346 18.25 -22.10 10.97
CA SER A 346 16.95 -22.41 11.53
C SER A 346 15.81 -21.88 10.65
N ARG A 347 14.68 -22.58 10.62
CA ARG A 347 13.45 -22.14 9.97
C ARG A 347 13.00 -20.81 10.57
N GLN A 348 12.75 -19.82 9.72
CA GLN A 348 12.38 -18.45 10.11
C GLN A 348 11.01 -18.08 9.54
N PRO A 349 10.17 -17.38 10.33
CA PRO A 349 9.02 -16.68 9.78
C PRO A 349 9.52 -15.39 9.11
N VAL A 350 9.53 -15.34 7.79
CA VAL A 350 10.04 -14.18 7.05
C VAL A 350 8.90 -13.32 6.52
N GLY A 351 7.96 -13.92 5.81
CA GLY A 351 6.85 -13.17 5.21
C GLY A 351 7.36 -12.01 4.36
N ARG A 352 6.89 -10.81 4.67
CA ARG A 352 7.28 -9.55 3.99
C ARG A 352 8.34 -8.76 4.75
N THR A 353 9.06 -9.39 5.67
CA THR A 353 10.11 -8.74 6.45
C THR A 353 11.49 -9.12 5.92
N THR A 354 12.44 -8.22 6.06
CA THR A 354 13.83 -8.49 5.65
C THR A 354 14.48 -9.47 6.62
N LEU A 355 15.02 -10.56 6.08
CA LEU A 355 15.87 -11.50 6.80
C LEU A 355 17.32 -11.26 6.43
N THR A 356 18.18 -11.06 7.41
CA THR A 356 19.64 -10.94 7.21
C THR A 356 20.35 -12.04 7.97
N LEU A 357 21.15 -12.83 7.27
CA LEU A 357 21.94 -13.93 7.82
C LEU A 357 23.42 -13.63 7.70
N ASP A 358 24.15 -13.73 8.78
CA ASP A 358 25.63 -13.74 8.74
C ASP A 358 26.11 -15.10 8.24
N VAL A 359 26.75 -15.09 7.09
CA VAL A 359 27.26 -16.29 6.43
C VAL A 359 28.78 -16.33 6.38
N THR A 360 29.46 -15.47 7.11
CA THR A 360 30.90 -15.27 7.05
C THR A 360 31.67 -16.59 7.24
N ASP A 361 31.22 -17.44 8.17
CA ASP A 361 31.89 -18.71 8.50
C ASP A 361 31.48 -19.89 7.60
N VAL A 362 30.41 -19.73 6.83
CA VAL A 362 29.85 -20.77 5.96
C VAL A 362 30.23 -20.56 4.50
N LEU A 363 30.41 -19.30 4.12
CA LEU A 363 30.78 -18.90 2.77
C LEU A 363 32.24 -19.34 2.50
N VAL A 364 32.45 -19.95 1.34
CA VAL A 364 33.79 -20.35 0.88
C VAL A 364 34.30 -19.40 -0.23
N ASP A 365 35.60 -19.39 -0.43
CA ASP A 365 36.19 -18.73 -1.60
C ASP A 365 35.88 -19.53 -2.87
N GLY A 366 35.43 -18.89 -3.92
CA GLY A 366 34.97 -19.54 -5.15
C GLY A 366 33.47 -19.79 -5.18
N GLU A 367 33.05 -20.95 -5.69
CA GLU A 367 31.65 -21.30 -5.89
C GLU A 367 30.97 -21.67 -4.57
N ASN A 368 29.79 -21.05 -4.37
CA ASN A 368 28.90 -21.30 -3.23
C ASN A 368 27.53 -21.73 -3.75
N ARG A 369 26.92 -22.69 -3.08
CA ARG A 369 25.56 -23.16 -3.38
C ARG A 369 24.57 -22.69 -2.32
N LEU A 370 23.60 -21.92 -2.74
CA LEU A 370 22.51 -21.41 -1.91
C LEU A 370 21.22 -22.16 -2.20
N GLU A 371 20.56 -22.61 -1.15
CA GLU A 371 19.26 -23.27 -1.20
C GLU A 371 18.30 -22.55 -0.27
N VAL A 372 17.09 -22.29 -0.73
CA VAL A 372 16.01 -21.68 0.02
C VAL A 372 14.77 -22.55 -0.09
N LYS A 373 14.33 -23.11 1.02
CA LYS A 373 13.04 -23.79 1.13
C LYS A 373 12.02 -22.75 1.60
N ALA A 374 11.07 -22.42 0.74
CA ALA A 374 9.97 -21.52 1.03
C ALA A 374 8.70 -22.34 1.30
N GLU A 375 8.04 -22.10 2.44
CA GLU A 375 6.88 -22.83 2.89
C GLU A 375 5.70 -21.88 3.06
N HIS A 376 4.58 -22.19 2.41
CA HIS A 376 3.34 -21.44 2.52
C HIS A 376 2.23 -22.35 3.08
N PRO A 377 1.94 -22.28 4.40
CA PRO A 377 0.96 -23.15 5.04
C PRO A 377 -0.46 -22.92 4.52
N GLU A 378 -1.28 -23.97 4.48
CA GLU A 378 -2.68 -23.87 4.12
C GLU A 378 -3.54 -23.28 5.24
N LEU A 379 -3.26 -23.65 6.49
CA LEU A 379 -4.05 -23.22 7.62
C LEU A 379 -3.57 -21.84 8.13
N ILE A 380 -4.50 -20.94 8.31
CA ILE A 380 -4.21 -19.58 8.84
C ILE A 380 -3.61 -19.63 10.25
N ALA A 381 -3.94 -20.67 11.02
CA ALA A 381 -3.37 -20.89 12.34
C ALA A 381 -1.86 -21.19 12.32
N ASP A 382 -1.36 -21.69 11.17
CA ASP A 382 0.05 -22.00 10.96
C ASP A 382 0.82 -20.82 10.33
N MET A 383 0.13 -19.72 10.04
CA MET A 383 0.74 -18.51 9.52
C MET A 383 1.39 -17.70 10.66
N PRO A 384 2.59 -17.16 10.47
CA PRO A 384 3.18 -16.29 11.47
C PRO A 384 2.46 -14.93 11.49
N TRP A 385 2.40 -14.30 12.66
CA TRP A 385 1.78 -12.98 12.86
C TRP A 385 2.38 -11.86 12.00
N VAL A 386 3.56 -12.06 11.45
CA VAL A 386 4.23 -11.09 10.57
C VAL A 386 3.60 -10.99 9.18
N CYS A 387 2.68 -11.86 8.83
CA CYS A 387 2.02 -11.85 7.51
C CYS A 387 0.89 -10.84 7.39
N GLY A 388 0.60 -10.06 8.41
CA GLY A 388 -0.26 -8.88 8.42
C GLY A 388 -1.39 -8.83 7.40
N GLY A 389 -2.35 -9.75 7.46
CA GLY A 389 -3.52 -9.73 6.59
C GLY A 389 -3.44 -10.66 5.39
N CYS A 390 -4.55 -11.14 5.04
CA CYS A 390 -4.92 -12.28 4.22
C CYS A 390 -4.53 -12.29 2.73
N SER A 391 -3.61 -11.53 2.27
CA SER A 391 -3.06 -11.70 0.93
C SER A 391 -1.64 -12.23 1.05
N SER A 392 -1.54 -13.50 1.22
CA SER A 392 -0.28 -14.20 1.15
C SER A 392 0.13 -14.29 -0.32
N GLU A 393 1.00 -13.42 -0.74
CA GLU A 393 1.76 -13.67 -1.96
C GLU A 393 2.82 -14.72 -1.60
N TRP A 394 2.75 -15.85 -2.26
CA TRP A 394 3.77 -16.87 -2.12
C TRP A 394 4.89 -16.62 -3.10
N GLY A 395 5.93 -16.06 -2.61
CA GLY A 395 7.06 -15.75 -3.43
C GLY A 395 8.34 -15.51 -2.65
N PHE A 396 9.37 -15.24 -3.38
CA PHE A 396 10.70 -14.98 -2.90
C PHE A 396 11.25 -13.71 -3.56
N SER A 397 11.67 -12.73 -2.79
CA SER A 397 12.31 -11.49 -3.26
C SER A 397 13.60 -11.18 -2.51
#